data_d65d806d3de4d337d2e9dba5535b10fd
#
_entry.id   d65d806d3de4d337d2e9dba5535b10fd
#
_cell.length_a   1.000
_cell.length_b   1.000
_cell.length_c   1.000
_cell.angle_alpha   90.00
_cell.angle_beta   90.00
_cell.angle_gamma   90.00
#
_symmetry.space_group_name_H-M   'P 1'
#
loop_
_entity.id
_entity.type
_entity.pdbx_description
1 polymer ?
#
loop_
_entity_poly.entity_id
_entity_poly.type
_entity_poly.pdbx_seq_one_letter_code
_entity_poly.pdbx_strand_id
1 'polypeptide(L)'
;MWKQVEFELQSRRRGFHLITGEILRNLPPLPKVGLLHLFIKHTSAGLSINENADPDVRVDMESIFNHLVKEREPYYQHTLEGDDDMPAHAKSSIIGTSITIPITNGKLNLGTWQGIYLCEFRDYGGNRRVVATISGE
;
A
#
# COMPACT_ATOMS: atom_id res chain seq x y z
N MET A 1 17.64 8.87 -16.38
CA MET A 1 16.49 9.78 -16.30
C MET A 1 15.71 9.48 -15.02
N TRP A 2 15.36 10.51 -14.27
CA TRP A 2 14.56 10.41 -13.06
C TRP A 2 13.28 11.22 -13.22
N LYS A 3 12.15 10.65 -12.80
CA LYS A 3 10.88 11.36 -12.69
C LYS A 3 10.27 11.05 -11.32
N GLN A 4 9.56 12.03 -10.77
CA GLN A 4 8.92 11.86 -9.48
C GLN A 4 7.61 12.62 -9.45
N VAL A 5 6.58 11.99 -8.91
CA VAL A 5 5.26 12.59 -8.74
C VAL A 5 4.70 12.17 -7.39
N GLU A 6 4.02 13.10 -6.75
CA GLU A 6 3.35 12.84 -5.48
C GLU A 6 1.85 13.05 -5.68
N PHE A 7 1.04 12.15 -5.16
CA PHE A 7 -0.41 12.19 -5.31
C PHE A 7 -1.10 11.54 -4.12
N GLU A 8 -2.40 11.76 -4.01
CA GLU A 8 -3.23 11.18 -2.97
C GLU A 8 -4.04 10.02 -3.50
N LEU A 9 -4.07 8.93 -2.73
CA LEU A 9 -5.03 7.86 -2.92
C LEU A 9 -6.32 8.25 -2.21
N GLN A 10 -7.45 7.91 -2.81
CA GLN A 10 -8.73 8.18 -2.20
C GLN A 10 -8.89 7.42 -0.90
N SER A 11 -9.56 8.06 0.06
CA SER A 11 -9.87 7.47 1.35
C SER A 11 -10.64 6.16 1.19
N ARG A 12 -10.22 5.16 1.95
CA ARG A 12 -10.85 3.84 1.98
C ARG A 12 -10.99 3.38 3.41
N ARG A 13 -11.97 2.51 3.65
CA ARG A 13 -12.11 1.86 4.94
C ARG A 13 -10.93 0.94 5.22
N ARG A 14 -10.79 0.49 6.45
CA ARG A 14 -9.78 -0.49 6.83
C ARG A 14 -9.92 -1.74 5.95
N GLY A 15 -8.79 -2.25 5.48
CA GLY A 15 -8.73 -3.44 4.65
C GLY A 15 -7.62 -3.39 3.62
N PHE A 16 -7.59 -4.40 2.78
CA PHE A 16 -6.62 -4.54 1.70
C PHE A 16 -7.29 -4.19 0.38
N HIS A 17 -6.77 -3.19 -0.34
CA HIS A 17 -7.42 -2.62 -1.51
C HIS A 17 -6.50 -2.63 -2.73
N LEU A 18 -6.99 -3.18 -3.84
CA LEU A 18 -6.27 -3.11 -5.11
C LEU A 18 -6.29 -1.69 -5.64
N ILE A 19 -5.13 -1.14 -5.92
CA ILE A 19 -4.96 0.24 -6.38
C ILE A 19 -4.12 0.34 -7.65
N THR A 20 -3.88 -0.77 -8.35
CA THR A 20 -3.04 -0.76 -9.56
C THR A 20 -3.50 0.28 -10.57
N GLY A 21 -4.80 0.33 -10.87
CA GLY A 21 -5.36 1.30 -11.81
C GLY A 21 -5.21 2.73 -11.35
N GLU A 22 -5.43 3.00 -10.08
CA GLU A 22 -5.29 4.35 -9.52
C GLU A 22 -3.84 4.81 -9.57
N ILE A 23 -2.88 3.91 -9.26
CA ILE A 23 -1.46 4.21 -9.39
C ILE A 23 -1.13 4.56 -10.84
N LEU A 24 -1.51 3.70 -11.79
CA LEU A 24 -1.19 3.91 -13.21
C LEU A 24 -1.73 5.24 -13.73
N ARG A 25 -2.93 5.64 -13.32
CA ARG A 25 -3.54 6.91 -13.75
C ARG A 25 -2.77 8.14 -13.28
N ASN A 26 -1.96 7.99 -12.24
CA ASN A 26 -1.20 9.11 -11.65
C ASN A 26 0.26 9.12 -12.10
N LEU A 27 0.71 8.13 -12.86
CA LEU A 27 2.10 8.07 -13.29
C LEU A 27 2.34 8.84 -14.59
N PRO A 28 3.52 9.46 -14.74
CA PRO A 28 3.96 9.96 -16.04
C PRO A 28 4.24 8.79 -16.99
N PRO A 29 4.49 9.05 -18.28
CA PRO A 29 4.87 7.99 -19.21
C PRO A 29 6.06 7.20 -18.70
N LEU A 30 5.99 5.86 -18.82
CA LEU A 30 7.02 4.97 -18.34
C LEU A 30 8.17 4.86 -19.34
N PRO A 31 9.42 4.71 -18.86
CA PRO A 31 10.55 4.41 -19.74
C PRO A 31 10.40 2.99 -20.30
N LYS A 32 11.21 2.65 -21.28
CA LYS A 32 11.22 1.31 -21.85
C LYS A 32 11.67 0.27 -20.83
N VAL A 33 12.74 0.60 -20.11
CA VAL A 33 13.32 -0.26 -19.06
C VAL A 33 13.62 0.60 -17.85
N GLY A 34 13.29 0.11 -16.66
CA GLY A 34 13.57 0.87 -15.44
C GLY A 34 12.91 0.28 -14.20
N LEU A 35 12.76 1.13 -13.22
CA LEU A 35 12.14 0.80 -11.94
C LEU A 35 11.10 1.85 -11.58
N LEU A 36 9.99 1.39 -11.03
CA LEU A 36 9.02 2.22 -10.32
C LEU A 36 9.17 1.95 -8.84
N HIS A 37 9.42 2.98 -8.06
CA HIS A 37 9.42 2.92 -6.60
C HIS A 37 8.22 3.70 -6.08
N LEU A 38 7.41 3.06 -5.24
CA LEU A 38 6.27 3.69 -4.57
C LEU A 38 6.54 3.74 -3.08
N PHE A 39 6.32 4.91 -2.49
CA PHE A 39 6.54 5.14 -1.07
C PHE A 39 5.30 5.80 -0.47
N ILE A 40 4.74 5.23 0.60
CA ILE A 40 3.59 5.82 1.29
C ILE A 40 4.07 6.63 2.49
N LYS A 41 3.56 7.87 2.61
CA LYS A 41 4.03 8.85 3.61
C LYS A 41 3.17 8.81 4.86
N HIS A 42 2.94 7.63 5.40
CA HIS A 42 2.07 7.44 6.58
C HIS A 42 2.60 6.35 7.49
N THR A 43 2.15 6.35 8.74
CA THR A 43 2.57 5.39 9.76
C THR A 43 1.48 4.38 10.13
N SER A 44 0.33 4.42 9.46
CA SER A 44 -0.82 3.59 9.79
C SER A 44 -1.45 2.94 8.55
N ALA A 45 -0.69 2.89 7.47
CA ALA A 45 -1.04 2.22 6.23
C ALA A 45 0.25 1.75 5.55
N GLY A 46 0.16 0.81 4.63
CA GLY A 46 1.32 0.28 3.94
C GLY A 46 1.01 -0.06 2.49
N LEU A 47 2.06 -0.44 1.76
CA LEU A 47 1.96 -0.88 0.36
C LEU A 47 2.43 -2.32 0.26
N SER A 48 1.78 -3.10 -0.59
CA SER A 48 2.15 -4.49 -0.84
C SER A 48 1.81 -4.88 -2.27
N ILE A 49 2.32 -6.03 -2.68
CA ILE A 49 1.97 -6.66 -3.95
C ILE A 49 1.46 -8.05 -3.61
N ASN A 50 0.25 -8.36 -4.06
CA ASN A 50 -0.35 -9.66 -3.81
C ASN A 50 -1.40 -9.95 -4.88
N GLU A 51 -2.19 -11.00 -4.69
CA GLU A 51 -3.09 -11.50 -5.70
C GLU A 51 -4.17 -10.50 -6.10
N ASN A 52 -4.39 -10.38 -7.39
CA ASN A 52 -5.30 -9.40 -7.98
C ASN A 52 -6.65 -9.97 -8.43
N ALA A 53 -6.90 -11.27 -8.25
CA ALA A 53 -8.08 -11.92 -8.81
C ALA A 53 -9.14 -12.24 -7.76
N ASP A 54 -8.86 -13.15 -6.83
CA ASP A 54 -9.84 -13.63 -5.86
C ASP A 54 -10.02 -12.64 -4.72
N PRO A 55 -11.22 -12.03 -4.60
CA PRO A 55 -11.48 -11.10 -3.50
C PRO A 55 -11.39 -11.73 -2.11
N ASP A 56 -11.49 -13.06 -1.99
CA ASP A 56 -11.36 -13.74 -0.71
C ASP A 56 -9.94 -13.60 -0.13
N VAL A 57 -8.92 -13.45 -0.98
CA VAL A 57 -7.56 -13.18 -0.50
C VAL A 57 -7.53 -11.89 0.30
N ARG A 58 -8.22 -10.84 -0.14
CA ARG A 58 -8.28 -9.56 0.56
C ARG A 58 -9.01 -9.67 1.90
N VAL A 59 -10.09 -10.43 1.93
CA VAL A 59 -10.85 -10.68 3.17
C VAL A 59 -9.99 -11.45 4.16
N ASP A 60 -9.32 -12.50 3.69
CA ASP A 60 -8.48 -13.33 4.56
C ASP A 60 -7.27 -12.56 5.08
N MET A 61 -6.65 -11.72 4.24
CA MET A 61 -5.51 -10.90 4.67
C MET A 61 -5.92 -9.97 5.81
N GLU A 62 -7.08 -9.34 5.74
CA GLU A 62 -7.57 -8.49 6.82
C GLU A 62 -7.79 -9.30 8.09
N SER A 63 -8.44 -10.45 7.98
CA SER A 63 -8.67 -11.33 9.13
C SER A 63 -7.37 -11.79 9.77
N ILE A 64 -6.40 -12.20 8.96
CA ILE A 64 -5.08 -12.63 9.45
C ILE A 64 -4.40 -11.50 10.22
N PHE A 65 -4.38 -10.30 9.66
CA PHE A 65 -3.71 -9.17 10.32
C PHE A 65 -4.43 -8.72 11.58
N ASN A 66 -5.76 -8.77 11.59
CA ASN A 66 -6.54 -8.45 12.80
C ASN A 66 -6.30 -9.46 13.93
N HIS A 67 -6.04 -10.72 13.60
CA HIS A 67 -5.68 -11.74 14.60
C HIS A 67 -4.22 -11.64 15.01
N LEU A 68 -3.35 -11.27 14.10
CA LEU A 68 -1.92 -11.14 14.37
C LEU A 68 -1.62 -9.96 15.29
N VAL A 69 -2.28 -8.82 15.07
CA VAL A 69 -2.11 -7.61 15.88
C VAL A 69 -3.50 -7.18 16.34
N LYS A 70 -3.82 -7.50 17.59
CA LYS A 70 -5.16 -7.28 18.15
C LYS A 70 -5.29 -5.88 18.72
N GLU A 71 -6.52 -5.37 18.73
CA GLU A 71 -6.87 -4.13 19.40
C GLU A 71 -6.92 -4.34 20.92
N ARG A 72 -6.74 -3.26 21.65
CA ARG A 72 -6.96 -3.19 23.11
C ARG A 72 -6.12 -4.17 23.92
N GLU A 73 -4.91 -4.46 23.47
CA GLU A 73 -4.01 -5.28 24.27
C GLU A 73 -3.58 -4.49 25.52
N PRO A 74 -3.59 -5.12 26.71
CA PRO A 74 -3.37 -4.38 27.96
C PRO A 74 -1.96 -3.78 28.07
N TYR A 75 -1.00 -4.22 27.27
CA TYR A 75 0.35 -3.66 27.29
C TYR A 75 0.52 -2.46 26.37
N TYR A 76 -0.50 -2.07 25.58
CA TYR A 76 -0.40 -0.87 24.75
C TYR A 76 -0.41 0.39 25.62
N GLN A 77 0.45 1.34 25.27
CA GLN A 77 0.51 2.65 25.94
C GLN A 77 -0.02 3.77 25.04
N HIS A 78 0.04 3.61 23.74
CA HIS A 78 -0.47 4.56 22.75
C HIS A 78 -1.96 4.27 22.53
N THR A 79 -2.83 4.90 23.33
CA THR A 79 -4.25 4.51 23.38
C THR A 79 -5.24 5.66 23.20
N LEU A 80 -4.77 6.90 22.96
CA LEU A 80 -5.65 8.06 22.93
C LEU A 80 -6.24 8.40 21.57
N GLU A 81 -5.87 7.70 20.52
CA GLU A 81 -6.29 8.00 19.15
C GLU A 81 -7.22 6.95 18.55
N GLY A 82 -7.82 6.12 19.39
CA GLY A 82 -8.72 5.05 18.97
C GLY A 82 -8.09 3.67 19.09
N ASP A 83 -8.94 2.65 19.19
CA ASP A 83 -8.49 1.28 19.39
C ASP A 83 -7.73 0.72 18.19
N ASP A 84 -7.99 1.24 17.00
CA ASP A 84 -7.36 0.78 15.76
C ASP A 84 -5.96 1.38 15.54
N ASP A 85 -5.57 2.42 16.29
CA ASP A 85 -4.37 3.19 15.94
C ASP A 85 -3.07 2.46 16.26
N MET A 86 -2.88 1.97 17.48
CA MET A 86 -1.64 1.25 17.78
C MET A 86 -1.48 -0.02 16.94
N PRO A 87 -2.52 -0.86 16.77
CA PRO A 87 -2.44 -1.97 15.82
C PRO A 87 -2.08 -1.52 14.41
N ALA A 88 -2.61 -0.38 13.94
CA ALA A 88 -2.31 0.13 12.62
C ALA A 88 -0.82 0.45 12.45
N HIS A 89 -0.20 1.04 13.47
CA HIS A 89 1.24 1.30 13.45
C HIS A 89 2.06 0.02 13.35
N ALA A 90 1.70 -1.00 14.11
CA ALA A 90 2.39 -2.28 14.08
C ALA A 90 2.20 -2.99 12.73
N LYS A 91 0.98 -3.01 12.22
CA LYS A 91 0.66 -3.63 10.93
C LYS A 91 1.40 -2.92 9.78
N SER A 92 1.46 -1.59 9.83
CA SER A 92 2.17 -0.78 8.85
C SER A 92 3.66 -1.14 8.81
N SER A 93 4.27 -1.34 9.97
CA SER A 93 5.67 -1.75 10.06
C SER A 93 5.89 -3.16 9.52
N ILE A 94 4.94 -4.06 9.72
CA ILE A 94 5.03 -5.44 9.22
C ILE A 94 4.93 -5.47 7.69
N ILE A 95 3.96 -4.76 7.12
CA ILE A 95 3.75 -4.71 5.66
C ILE A 95 4.85 -3.91 4.96
N GLY A 96 5.19 -2.76 5.52
CA GLY A 96 6.20 -1.87 4.94
C GLY A 96 5.61 -0.69 4.21
N THR A 97 6.48 0.27 3.94
CA THR A 97 6.10 1.58 3.39
C THR A 97 6.40 1.76 1.92
N SER A 98 7.10 0.81 1.30
CA SER A 98 7.50 0.98 -0.10
C SER A 98 7.53 -0.35 -0.84
N ILE A 99 7.36 -0.25 -2.15
CA ILE A 99 7.53 -1.37 -3.08
C ILE A 99 8.27 -0.87 -4.29
N THR A 100 8.98 -1.78 -4.96
CA THR A 100 9.68 -1.50 -6.21
C THR A 100 9.25 -2.50 -7.26
N ILE A 101 8.91 -2.01 -8.46
CA ILE A 101 8.40 -2.84 -9.55
C ILE A 101 9.26 -2.59 -10.78
N PRO A 102 9.77 -3.64 -11.45
CA PRO A 102 10.50 -3.46 -12.71
C PRO A 102 9.59 -2.92 -13.81
N ILE A 103 10.16 -2.11 -14.68
CA ILE A 103 9.50 -1.64 -15.89
C ILE A 103 10.20 -2.32 -17.07
N THR A 104 9.41 -2.98 -17.94
CA THR A 104 9.92 -3.71 -19.08
C THR A 104 9.03 -3.40 -20.28
N ASN A 105 9.61 -3.03 -21.40
CA ASN A 105 8.86 -2.68 -22.62
C ASN A 105 7.79 -1.61 -22.35
N GLY A 106 8.10 -0.63 -21.51
CA GLY A 106 7.20 0.49 -21.22
C GLY A 106 6.04 0.16 -20.30
N LYS A 107 6.05 -0.99 -19.63
CA LYS A 107 4.96 -1.45 -18.76
C LYS A 107 5.51 -1.95 -17.44
N LEU A 108 4.69 -1.91 -16.39
CA LEU A 108 5.01 -2.55 -15.13
C LEU A 108 5.10 -4.06 -15.36
N ASN A 109 6.26 -4.64 -15.01
CA ASN A 109 6.49 -6.07 -15.20
C ASN A 109 6.01 -6.85 -13.98
N LEU A 110 4.69 -6.84 -13.77
CA LEU A 110 4.04 -7.62 -12.74
C LEU A 110 3.72 -9.02 -13.26
N GLY A 111 3.73 -10.00 -12.37
CA GLY A 111 3.18 -11.31 -12.69
C GLY A 111 1.68 -11.22 -12.97
N THR A 112 1.15 -12.22 -13.65
CA THR A 112 -0.26 -12.26 -14.05
C THR A 112 -1.21 -12.06 -12.87
N TRP A 113 -0.86 -12.62 -11.72
CA TRP A 113 -1.71 -12.58 -10.53
C TRP A 113 -1.28 -11.51 -9.51
N GLN A 114 -0.33 -10.65 -9.86
CA GLN A 114 0.13 -9.58 -8.97
C GLN A 114 -0.63 -8.29 -9.22
N GLY A 115 -1.01 -7.64 -8.14
CA GLY A 115 -1.55 -6.29 -8.16
C GLY A 115 -0.97 -5.47 -7.02
N ILE A 116 -1.06 -4.15 -7.15
CA ILE A 116 -0.58 -3.23 -6.13
C ILE A 116 -1.68 -3.02 -5.10
N TYR A 117 -1.33 -3.11 -3.82
CA TYR A 117 -2.27 -2.99 -2.71
C TYR A 117 -1.96 -1.77 -1.85
N LEU A 118 -3.02 -1.03 -1.52
CA LEU A 118 -3.04 -0.19 -0.32
C LEU A 118 -3.54 -1.05 0.84
N CYS A 119 -2.75 -1.13 1.88
CA CYS A 119 -3.12 -1.81 3.11
C CYS A 119 -3.51 -0.73 4.11
N GLU A 120 -4.82 -0.48 4.26
CA GLU A 120 -5.35 0.55 5.15
C GLU A 120 -5.65 -0.08 6.50
N PHE A 121 -4.98 0.41 7.54
CA PHE A 121 -5.11 -0.20 8.86
C PHE A 121 -5.95 0.65 9.83
N ARG A 122 -6.41 1.83 9.39
CA ARG A 122 -7.32 2.67 10.18
C ARG A 122 -8.75 2.57 9.64
N ASP A 123 -9.72 2.68 10.54
CA ASP A 123 -11.14 2.74 10.14
C ASP A 123 -11.43 4.02 9.37
N TYR A 124 -10.81 5.14 9.79
CA TYR A 124 -10.99 6.46 9.17
C TYR A 124 -9.63 7.10 8.92
N GLY A 125 -8.85 6.47 8.03
CA GLY A 125 -7.48 6.92 7.75
C GLY A 125 -7.37 8.17 6.86
N GLY A 126 -8.44 8.54 6.17
CA GLY A 126 -8.42 9.64 5.22
C GLY A 126 -7.66 9.28 3.94
N ASN A 127 -7.41 10.30 3.12
CA ASN A 127 -6.62 10.12 1.91
C ASN A 127 -5.16 9.82 2.28
N ARG A 128 -4.56 8.89 1.53
CA ARG A 128 -3.17 8.50 1.76
C ARG A 128 -2.28 9.09 0.66
N ARG A 129 -1.15 9.62 1.04
CA ARG A 129 -0.22 10.28 0.13
C ARG A 129 0.91 9.33 -0.27
N VAL A 130 1.18 9.26 -1.58
CA VAL A 130 2.19 8.37 -2.16
C VAL A 130 3.14 9.17 -3.02
N VAL A 131 4.42 8.85 -2.92
CA VAL A 131 5.46 9.36 -3.83
C VAL A 131 5.86 8.25 -4.78
N ALA A 132 5.71 8.49 -6.08
CA ALA A 132 6.16 7.58 -7.12
C ALA A 132 7.44 8.13 -7.75
N THR A 133 8.49 7.34 -7.74
CA THR A 133 9.77 7.68 -8.34
C THR A 133 10.09 6.67 -9.43
N ILE A 134 10.40 7.17 -10.64
CA ILE A 134 10.71 6.34 -11.78
C ILE A 134 12.13 6.65 -12.23
N SER A 135 12.91 5.60 -12.41
CA SER A 135 14.25 5.70 -12.99
C SER A 135 14.34 4.70 -14.12
N GLY A 136 14.95 5.12 -15.26
CA GLY A 136 15.10 4.23 -16.39
C GLY A 136 15.42 4.94 -17.70
N GLU A 137 15.44 4.16 -18.75
CA GLU A 137 15.81 4.63 -20.08
C GLU A 137 14.78 4.25 -21.15
#